data_bb565663ed21622c46a7f664312eff7b
#
_entry.id   bb565663ed21622c46a7f664312eff7b
#
_cell.length_a   1.000
_cell.length_b   1.000
_cell.length_c   1.000
_cell.angle_alpha   90.00
_cell.angle_beta   90.00
_cell.angle_gamma   90.00
#
_symmetry.space_group_name_H-M   'P 1'
#
loop_
_entity.id
_entity.type
_entity.pdbx_description
1 polymer ?
#
loop_
_entity_poly.entity_id
_entity_poly.type
_entity_poly.pdbx_seq_one_letter_code
_entity_poly.pdbx_strand_id
1 'polypeptide(L)'
;MTKPITAVATLILIEEGKLKLDDPIEKYLPLASQISVALPDNQITDNTFATEPLKRSITILDLLTFSSGAGYNDSVDHKGQSKLANLWAENDIYDGFGSLEDRVNKIMKLPFFEQPGERWRYGWSTDILARVIEVASQKPFSEFLEEKIFSPLDMDDTNFLSQENKANEIAEVYSRNGAFNLTLVENPRSNPLDWTPGSSGLVSNAEDYIKFGLMLWNDGKY
;
A
#
# COMPACT_ATOMS: atom_id res chain seq x y z
N MET A 1 2.51 4.88 -9.36
CA MET A 1 1.18 4.68 -10.03
C MET A 1 0.55 3.30 -9.73
N THR A 2 1.13 2.49 -8.84
CA THR A 2 0.60 1.18 -8.40
C THR A 2 -0.78 1.28 -7.72
N LYS A 3 -0.99 2.27 -6.86
CA LYS A 3 -2.21 2.42 -6.05
C LYS A 3 -3.54 2.39 -6.82
N PRO A 4 -3.70 3.09 -7.96
CA PRO A 4 -4.92 2.99 -8.76
C PRO A 4 -5.20 1.57 -9.26
N ILE A 5 -4.16 0.82 -9.61
CA ILE A 5 -4.27 -0.59 -10.04
C ILE A 5 -4.76 -1.46 -8.87
N THR A 6 -4.20 -1.27 -7.67
CA THR A 6 -4.66 -1.96 -6.45
C THR A 6 -6.13 -1.63 -6.12
N ALA A 7 -6.53 -0.37 -6.30
CA ALA A 7 -7.92 0.03 -6.11
C ALA A 7 -8.85 -0.67 -7.12
N VAL A 8 -8.50 -0.70 -8.40
CA VAL A 8 -9.27 -1.42 -9.43
C VAL A 8 -9.35 -2.91 -9.12
N ALA A 9 -8.23 -3.54 -8.72
CA ALA A 9 -8.22 -4.94 -8.29
C ALA A 9 -9.21 -5.22 -7.15
N THR A 10 -9.32 -4.30 -6.18
CA THR A 10 -10.31 -4.39 -5.11
C THR A 10 -11.73 -4.28 -5.64
N LEU A 11 -11.98 -3.34 -6.57
CA LEU A 11 -13.31 -3.14 -7.19
C LEU A 11 -13.74 -4.35 -8.01
N ILE A 12 -12.82 -5.02 -8.72
CA ILE A 12 -13.10 -6.28 -9.43
C ILE A 12 -13.61 -7.35 -8.46
N LEU A 13 -12.98 -7.52 -7.31
CA LEU A 13 -13.45 -8.47 -6.29
C LEU A 13 -14.81 -8.09 -5.69
N ILE A 14 -15.12 -6.79 -5.63
CA ILE A 14 -16.45 -6.31 -5.22
C ILE A 14 -17.49 -6.66 -6.28
N GLU A 15 -17.20 -6.46 -7.56
CA GLU A 15 -18.08 -6.84 -8.67
C GLU A 15 -18.28 -8.36 -8.74
N GLU A 16 -17.24 -9.15 -8.44
CA GLU A 16 -17.33 -10.62 -8.32
C GLU A 16 -18.10 -11.07 -7.05
N GLY A 17 -18.51 -10.15 -6.19
CA GLY A 17 -19.22 -10.46 -4.93
C GLY A 17 -18.37 -11.10 -3.85
N LYS A 18 -17.03 -11.08 -4.00
CA LYS A 18 -16.07 -11.62 -3.02
C LYS A 18 -15.73 -10.66 -1.90
N LEU A 19 -15.86 -9.36 -2.16
CA LEU A 19 -15.67 -8.26 -1.20
C LEU A 19 -16.90 -7.36 -1.18
N LYS A 20 -17.05 -6.61 -0.08
CA LYS A 20 -17.98 -5.47 0.03
C LYS A 20 -17.24 -4.27 0.60
N LEU A 21 -17.67 -3.07 0.24
CA LEU A 21 -17.07 -1.83 0.76
C LEU A 21 -17.16 -1.72 2.29
N ASP A 22 -18.23 -2.22 2.88
CA ASP A 22 -18.50 -2.21 4.32
C ASP A 22 -17.99 -3.46 5.05
N ASP A 23 -17.37 -4.43 4.35
CA ASP A 23 -16.75 -5.57 5.01
C ASP A 23 -15.67 -5.09 5.99
N PRO A 24 -15.70 -5.56 7.25
CA PRO A 24 -14.64 -5.33 8.20
C PRO A 24 -13.38 -6.13 7.77
N ILE A 25 -12.21 -5.50 7.81
CA ILE A 25 -10.99 -6.14 7.32
C ILE A 25 -10.56 -7.35 8.15
N GLU A 26 -10.95 -7.46 9.41
CA GLU A 26 -10.71 -8.64 10.26
C GLU A 26 -11.37 -9.92 9.73
N LYS A 27 -12.35 -9.81 8.85
CA LYS A 27 -12.94 -10.95 8.11
C LYS A 27 -11.90 -11.65 7.24
N TYR A 28 -10.91 -10.91 6.74
CA TYR A 28 -9.84 -11.39 5.86
C TYR A 28 -8.51 -11.48 6.59
N LEU A 29 -8.26 -10.58 7.52
CA LEU A 29 -7.02 -10.38 8.25
C LEU A 29 -7.32 -10.39 9.76
N PRO A 30 -7.38 -11.57 10.42
CA PRO A 30 -7.82 -11.67 11.82
C PRO A 30 -7.02 -10.81 12.81
N LEU A 31 -5.73 -10.54 12.54
CA LEU A 31 -4.91 -9.65 13.37
C LEU A 31 -5.43 -8.21 13.41
N ALA A 32 -6.23 -7.78 12.44
CA ALA A 32 -6.80 -6.45 12.42
C ALA A 32 -7.70 -6.14 13.64
N SER A 33 -8.28 -7.19 14.26
CA SER A 33 -9.04 -7.05 15.50
C SER A 33 -8.21 -6.57 16.71
N GLN A 34 -6.87 -6.63 16.60
CA GLN A 34 -5.94 -6.24 17.66
C GLN A 34 -5.31 -4.86 17.43
N ILE A 35 -5.63 -4.21 16.32
CA ILE A 35 -5.13 -2.86 16.01
C ILE A 35 -5.57 -1.90 17.11
N SER A 36 -4.63 -1.07 17.55
CA SER A 36 -4.87 0.04 18.48
C SER A 36 -4.50 1.37 17.83
N VAL A 37 -5.00 2.45 18.38
CA VAL A 37 -4.68 3.81 17.93
C VAL A 37 -3.87 4.51 18.99
N ALA A 38 -2.80 5.19 18.59
CA ALA A 38 -1.98 5.96 19.50
C ALA A 38 -2.75 7.18 20.04
N LEU A 39 -2.64 7.42 21.37
CA LEU A 39 -3.14 8.65 21.94
C LEU A 39 -2.18 9.81 21.63
N PRO A 40 -2.69 11.06 21.61
CA PRO A 40 -1.86 12.24 21.38
C PRO A 40 -0.64 12.32 22.32
N ASP A 41 0.48 12.84 21.83
CA ASP A 41 1.77 12.91 22.57
C ASP A 41 1.68 13.57 23.95
N ASN A 42 0.76 14.50 24.17
CA ASN A 42 0.53 15.15 25.46
C ASN A 42 -0.05 14.23 26.55
N GLN A 43 -0.50 13.03 26.16
CA GLN A 43 -1.00 11.98 27.07
C GLN A 43 0.01 10.86 27.27
N ILE A 44 1.18 10.95 26.63
CA ILE A 44 2.24 9.94 26.70
C ILE A 44 3.21 10.34 27.82
N THR A 45 3.15 9.62 28.93
CA THR A 45 4.13 9.68 30.02
C THR A 45 5.10 8.51 29.85
N ASP A 46 6.39 8.79 29.79
CA ASP A 46 7.47 7.81 29.58
C ASP A 46 7.58 7.25 28.14
N ASN A 47 8.45 6.29 27.89
CA ASN A 47 8.68 5.67 26.58
C ASN A 47 7.60 4.65 26.17
N THR A 48 6.52 4.53 26.94
CA THR A 48 5.38 3.67 26.60
C THR A 48 4.33 4.47 25.84
N PHE A 49 3.92 3.94 24.66
CA PHE A 49 2.79 4.51 23.92
C PHE A 49 1.50 4.21 24.66
N ALA A 50 0.77 5.23 25.04
CA ALA A 50 -0.61 5.06 25.43
C ALA A 50 -1.45 4.86 24.15
N THR A 51 -2.21 3.78 24.11
CA THR A 51 -3.08 3.44 22.97
C THR A 51 -4.49 3.21 23.46
N GLU A 52 -5.44 3.40 22.56
CA GLU A 52 -6.83 2.99 22.76
C GLU A 52 -7.24 1.97 21.69
N PRO A 53 -8.22 1.09 21.95
CA PRO A 53 -8.75 0.21 20.93
C PRO A 53 -9.47 0.99 19.82
N LEU A 54 -9.67 0.34 18.67
CA LEU A 54 -10.50 0.89 17.60
C LEU A 54 -11.93 1.13 18.10
N LYS A 55 -12.51 2.29 17.80
CA LYS A 55 -13.93 2.62 18.08
C LYS A 55 -14.89 1.85 17.20
N ARG A 56 -14.44 1.39 16.03
CA ARG A 56 -15.14 0.51 15.11
C ARG A 56 -14.12 -0.25 14.26
N SER A 57 -14.57 -1.30 13.61
CA SER A 57 -13.76 -2.01 12.62
C SER A 57 -13.33 -1.10 11.48
N ILE A 58 -12.13 -1.33 10.96
CA ILE A 58 -11.67 -0.75 9.69
C ILE A 58 -12.37 -1.50 8.56
N THR A 59 -12.89 -0.78 7.58
CA THR A 59 -13.59 -1.35 6.43
C THR A 59 -12.73 -1.30 5.16
N ILE A 60 -13.13 -2.04 4.12
CA ILE A 60 -12.54 -1.94 2.79
C ILE A 60 -12.63 -0.50 2.26
N LEU A 61 -13.73 0.20 2.52
CA LEU A 61 -13.91 1.59 2.16
C LEU A 61 -12.88 2.49 2.84
N ASP A 62 -12.60 2.28 4.13
CA ASP A 62 -11.59 3.08 4.85
C ASP A 62 -10.19 2.92 4.24
N LEU A 63 -9.85 1.71 3.78
CA LEU A 63 -8.59 1.47 3.08
C LEU A 63 -8.54 2.18 1.72
N LEU A 64 -9.60 2.06 0.91
CA LEU A 64 -9.70 2.69 -0.41
C LEU A 64 -9.65 4.22 -0.34
N THR A 65 -10.23 4.80 0.70
CA THR A 65 -10.30 6.26 0.90
C THR A 65 -9.14 6.84 1.72
N PHE A 66 -8.17 6.00 2.12
CA PHE A 66 -7.08 6.41 3.01
C PHE A 66 -7.57 7.00 4.35
N SER A 67 -8.65 6.48 4.89
CA SER A 67 -9.19 6.87 6.20
C SER A 67 -9.07 5.77 7.26
N SER A 68 -8.21 4.78 7.02
CA SER A 68 -7.98 3.68 7.95
C SER A 68 -7.17 4.07 9.20
N GLY A 69 -6.44 5.20 9.17
CA GLY A 69 -5.50 5.62 10.20
C GLY A 69 -4.08 5.03 10.06
N ALA A 70 -3.83 4.13 9.10
CA ALA A 70 -2.51 3.56 8.82
C ALA A 70 -1.63 4.56 8.04
N GLY A 71 -0.77 5.30 8.73
CA GLY A 71 0.11 6.31 8.13
C GLY A 71 1.50 5.78 7.79
N TYR A 72 2.27 6.58 7.04
CA TYR A 72 3.72 6.40 6.91
C TYR A 72 4.46 7.06 8.08
N ASN A 73 5.72 6.68 8.29
CA ASN A 73 6.59 7.23 9.35
C ASN A 73 6.90 8.71 9.19
N ASP A 74 6.95 9.22 7.96
CA ASP A 74 7.18 10.62 7.60
C ASP A 74 5.85 11.37 7.50
N SER A 75 5.07 11.32 8.56
CA SER A 75 3.79 12.00 8.62
C SER A 75 3.92 13.44 8.11
N VAL A 76 3.02 13.83 7.22
CA VAL A 76 2.89 15.14 6.57
C VAL A 76 2.70 16.30 7.59
N ASP A 77 2.59 16.00 8.86
CA ASP A 77 2.59 16.98 9.95
C ASP A 77 4.02 17.45 10.23
N HIS A 78 4.47 18.41 9.45
CA HIS A 78 5.78 19.09 9.50
C HIS A 78 6.19 19.69 10.85
N LYS A 79 5.62 19.27 11.95
CA LYS A 79 5.90 19.79 13.31
C LYS A 79 6.51 18.72 14.21
N GLY A 80 7.76 18.38 13.95
CA GLY A 80 8.54 17.58 14.88
C GLY A 80 8.22 16.08 14.78
N GLN A 81 9.24 15.29 15.02
CA GLN A 81 9.16 13.83 15.03
C GLN A 81 8.24 13.39 16.16
N SER A 82 7.03 12.94 15.87
CA SER A 82 6.20 12.30 16.87
C SER A 82 6.88 10.99 17.30
N LYS A 83 6.75 10.60 18.56
CA LYS A 83 7.25 9.29 19.05
C LYS A 83 6.67 8.14 18.23
N LEU A 84 5.42 8.28 17.79
CA LEU A 84 4.75 7.29 16.93
C LEU A 84 5.43 7.18 15.56
N ALA A 85 5.78 8.29 14.91
CA ALA A 85 6.49 8.28 13.64
C ALA A 85 7.86 7.60 13.75
N ASN A 86 8.57 7.83 14.87
CA ASN A 86 9.83 7.14 15.15
C ASN A 86 9.64 5.64 15.32
N LEU A 87 8.61 5.21 16.08
CA LEU A 87 8.29 3.79 16.22
C LEU A 87 8.04 3.12 14.87
N TRP A 88 7.30 3.77 13.98
CA TRP A 88 7.06 3.25 12.64
C TRP A 88 8.35 3.19 11.81
N ALA A 89 9.22 4.20 11.91
CA ALA A 89 10.51 4.22 11.23
C ALA A 89 11.45 3.09 11.68
N GLU A 90 11.50 2.84 13.00
CA GLU A 90 12.35 1.80 13.60
C GLU A 90 11.92 0.37 13.20
N ASN A 91 10.67 0.19 12.79
CA ASN A 91 10.16 -1.13 12.40
C ASN A 91 10.45 -1.51 10.96
N ASP A 92 11.04 -0.65 10.16
CA ASP A 92 11.50 -0.91 8.79
C ASP A 92 10.56 -1.82 7.98
N ILE A 93 9.38 -1.29 7.63
CA ILE A 93 8.37 -2.06 6.89
C ILE A 93 8.88 -2.44 5.49
N TYR A 94 9.80 -1.67 4.92
CA TYR A 94 10.36 -1.88 3.58
C TYR A 94 11.66 -2.69 3.55
N ASP A 95 11.97 -3.49 4.56
CA ASP A 95 13.25 -4.22 4.66
C ASP A 95 13.55 -5.21 3.52
N GLY A 96 12.60 -5.44 2.62
CA GLY A 96 12.80 -6.25 1.41
C GLY A 96 12.58 -7.74 1.59
N PHE A 97 12.56 -8.25 2.81
CA PHE A 97 12.47 -9.69 3.09
C PHE A 97 11.09 -10.14 3.55
N GLY A 98 10.74 -11.38 3.26
CA GLY A 98 9.50 -12.01 3.68
C GLY A 98 8.33 -11.79 2.70
N SER A 99 7.15 -12.22 3.09
CA SER A 99 5.93 -12.14 2.26
C SER A 99 5.16 -10.83 2.47
N LEU A 100 4.19 -10.55 1.60
CA LEU A 100 3.22 -9.48 1.82
C LEU A 100 2.43 -9.69 3.13
N GLU A 101 2.13 -10.93 3.48
CA GLU A 101 1.52 -11.27 4.76
C GLU A 101 2.37 -10.83 5.95
N ASP A 102 3.67 -11.12 5.93
CA ASP A 102 4.59 -10.72 6.99
C ASP A 102 4.62 -9.19 7.15
N ARG A 103 4.61 -8.44 6.04
CA ARG A 103 4.57 -6.98 6.05
C ARG A 103 3.29 -6.44 6.66
N VAL A 104 2.15 -6.94 6.20
CA VAL A 104 0.85 -6.49 6.68
C VAL A 104 0.66 -6.88 8.14
N ASN A 105 1.11 -8.05 8.56
CA ASN A 105 1.12 -8.44 9.97
C ASN A 105 2.01 -7.53 10.83
N LYS A 106 3.14 -7.06 10.30
CA LYS A 106 4.02 -6.09 10.95
C LYS A 106 3.33 -4.73 11.10
N ILE A 107 2.68 -4.25 10.03
CA ILE A 107 1.87 -3.03 10.02
C ILE A 107 0.76 -3.10 11.09
N MET A 108 0.00 -4.18 11.14
CA MET A 108 -1.14 -4.34 12.07
C MET A 108 -0.75 -4.45 13.54
N LYS A 109 0.52 -4.72 13.86
CA LYS A 109 1.04 -4.73 15.23
C LYS A 109 1.44 -3.35 15.74
N LEU A 110 1.55 -2.37 14.85
CA LEU A 110 1.89 -1.00 15.23
C LEU A 110 0.63 -0.20 15.54
N PRO A 111 0.68 0.75 16.50
CA PRO A 111 -0.43 1.65 16.72
C PRO A 111 -0.69 2.51 15.50
N PHE A 112 -1.95 2.65 15.10
CA PHE A 112 -2.35 3.54 14.01
C PHE A 112 -2.42 4.99 14.51
N PHE A 113 -2.42 5.94 13.59
CA PHE A 113 -2.36 7.37 13.90
C PHE A 113 -3.73 7.96 14.28
N GLU A 114 -4.81 7.47 13.66
CA GLU A 114 -6.18 7.94 13.89
C GLU A 114 -7.17 6.79 13.94
N GLN A 115 -8.33 7.08 14.50
CA GLN A 115 -9.48 6.18 14.43
C GLN A 115 -10.03 6.09 13.00
N PRO A 116 -10.57 4.90 12.60
CA PRO A 116 -11.11 4.72 11.26
C PRO A 116 -12.18 5.76 10.92
N GLY A 117 -12.02 6.42 9.77
CA GLY A 117 -12.93 7.44 9.25
C GLY A 117 -12.74 8.84 9.82
N GLU A 118 -11.87 9.05 10.80
CA GLU A 118 -11.69 10.38 11.41
C GLU A 118 -10.93 11.35 10.51
N ARG A 119 -9.93 10.86 9.76
CA ARG A 119 -9.06 11.71 8.94
C ARG A 119 -8.53 10.97 7.73
N TRP A 120 -8.32 11.71 6.65
CA TRP A 120 -7.52 11.25 5.52
C TRP A 120 -6.05 11.20 5.92
N ARG A 121 -5.41 10.04 5.74
CA ARG A 121 -3.98 9.86 5.99
C ARG A 121 -3.35 8.99 4.92
N TYR A 122 -2.41 9.56 4.19
CA TYR A 122 -1.62 8.81 3.22
C TYR A 122 -0.69 7.81 3.93
N GLY A 123 -0.72 6.55 3.52
CA GLY A 123 0.04 5.51 4.20
C GLY A 123 -0.19 4.11 3.63
N TRP A 124 -0.15 3.12 4.50
CA TRP A 124 -0.12 1.69 4.20
C TRP A 124 -1.45 1.07 3.77
N SER A 125 -2.51 1.84 3.63
CA SER A 125 -3.85 1.33 3.31
C SER A 125 -3.89 0.43 2.09
N THR A 126 -3.15 0.77 1.02
CA THR A 126 -3.13 -0.03 -0.22
C THR A 126 -2.30 -1.31 -0.10
N ASP A 127 -1.32 -1.36 0.81
CA ASP A 127 -0.58 -2.60 1.09
C ASP A 127 -1.46 -3.58 1.87
N ILE A 128 -2.25 -3.07 2.82
CA ILE A 128 -3.28 -3.86 3.52
C ILE A 128 -4.33 -4.37 2.53
N LEU A 129 -4.78 -3.53 1.58
CA LEU A 129 -5.70 -3.94 0.50
C LEU A 129 -5.10 -5.05 -0.36
N ALA A 130 -3.83 -4.97 -0.74
CA ALA A 130 -3.17 -6.00 -1.53
C ALA A 130 -3.23 -7.36 -0.81
N ARG A 131 -3.02 -7.40 0.51
CA ARG A 131 -3.15 -8.64 1.28
C ARG A 131 -4.60 -9.11 1.39
N VAL A 132 -5.57 -8.20 1.52
CA VAL A 132 -7.01 -8.56 1.44
C VAL A 132 -7.33 -9.19 0.08
N ILE A 133 -6.78 -8.65 -1.02
CA ILE A 133 -6.95 -9.22 -2.36
C ILE A 133 -6.41 -10.65 -2.42
N GLU A 134 -5.21 -10.91 -1.88
CA GLU A 134 -4.65 -12.27 -1.83
C GLU A 134 -5.57 -13.25 -1.10
N VAL A 135 -6.07 -12.86 0.07
CA VAL A 135 -6.95 -13.70 0.87
C VAL A 135 -8.30 -13.94 0.17
N ALA A 136 -8.91 -12.90 -0.37
CA ALA A 136 -10.22 -12.99 -1.01
C ALA A 136 -10.18 -13.72 -2.37
N SER A 137 -9.09 -13.59 -3.11
CA SER A 137 -8.88 -14.25 -4.41
C SER A 137 -8.28 -15.64 -4.30
N GLN A 138 -7.61 -15.95 -3.18
CA GLN A 138 -6.78 -17.14 -2.99
C GLN A 138 -5.63 -17.24 -3.99
N LYS A 139 -5.07 -16.10 -4.41
CA LYS A 139 -3.96 -15.98 -5.35
C LYS A 139 -2.94 -14.97 -4.83
N PRO A 140 -1.64 -15.13 -5.15
CA PRO A 140 -0.65 -14.08 -4.97
C PRO A 140 -1.11 -12.76 -5.63
N PHE A 141 -0.79 -11.64 -5.01
CA PHE A 141 -1.25 -10.34 -5.49
C PHE A 141 -0.80 -10.05 -6.94
N SER A 142 0.45 -10.35 -7.29
CA SER A 142 0.97 -10.20 -8.65
C SER A 142 0.22 -11.06 -9.67
N GLU A 143 -0.06 -12.32 -9.34
CA GLU A 143 -0.80 -13.22 -10.23
C GLU A 143 -2.25 -12.76 -10.45
N PHE A 144 -2.88 -12.23 -9.38
CA PHE A 144 -4.22 -11.67 -9.50
C PHE A 144 -4.24 -10.45 -10.44
N LEU A 145 -3.25 -9.54 -10.31
CA LEU A 145 -3.15 -8.39 -11.20
C LEU A 145 -2.91 -8.80 -12.65
N GLU A 146 -2.01 -9.77 -12.88
CA GLU A 146 -1.73 -10.31 -14.19
C GLU A 146 -3.00 -10.86 -14.86
N GLU A 147 -3.72 -11.76 -14.16
CA GLU A 147 -4.91 -12.42 -14.72
C GLU A 147 -6.07 -11.45 -14.95
N LYS A 148 -6.28 -10.50 -14.03
CA LYS A 148 -7.49 -9.68 -14.01
C LYS A 148 -7.35 -8.30 -14.66
N ILE A 149 -6.12 -7.81 -14.80
CA ILE A 149 -5.88 -6.46 -15.29
C ILE A 149 -4.87 -6.46 -16.43
N PHE A 150 -3.66 -7.02 -16.24
CA PHE A 150 -2.59 -6.84 -17.22
C PHE A 150 -2.83 -7.63 -18.49
N SER A 151 -3.02 -8.94 -18.40
CA SER A 151 -3.32 -9.78 -19.57
C SER A 151 -4.58 -9.35 -20.33
N PRO A 152 -5.75 -9.05 -19.67
CA PRO A 152 -6.92 -8.57 -20.40
C PRO A 152 -6.75 -7.24 -21.13
N LEU A 153 -5.83 -6.39 -20.66
CA LEU A 153 -5.54 -5.08 -21.27
C LEU A 153 -4.31 -5.10 -22.18
N ASP A 154 -3.71 -6.26 -22.45
CA ASP A 154 -2.45 -6.40 -23.22
C ASP A 154 -1.32 -5.50 -22.64
N MET A 155 -1.20 -5.42 -21.29
CA MET A 155 -0.20 -4.62 -20.58
C MET A 155 1.06 -5.45 -20.33
N ASP A 156 1.71 -5.92 -21.37
CA ASP A 156 2.77 -6.94 -21.33
C ASP A 156 4.09 -6.48 -20.65
N ASP A 157 4.30 -5.17 -20.57
CA ASP A 157 5.48 -4.57 -19.93
C ASP A 157 5.18 -4.06 -18.50
N THR A 158 3.98 -4.32 -17.98
CA THR A 158 3.58 -3.89 -16.62
C THR A 158 3.69 -5.04 -15.64
N ASN A 159 4.64 -4.96 -14.70
CA ASN A 159 4.86 -6.02 -13.72
C ASN A 159 5.60 -5.52 -12.47
N PHE A 160 5.71 -6.37 -11.46
CA PHE A 160 6.70 -6.20 -10.40
C PHE A 160 8.05 -6.74 -10.88
N LEU A 161 9.13 -6.01 -10.61
CA LEU A 161 10.47 -6.47 -10.96
C LEU A 161 10.81 -7.75 -10.21
N SER A 162 11.26 -8.76 -10.94
CA SER A 162 11.91 -9.94 -10.41
C SER A 162 13.42 -9.91 -10.73
N GLN A 163 14.19 -10.78 -10.08
CA GLN A 163 15.63 -10.92 -10.37
C GLN A 163 15.90 -11.33 -11.83
N GLU A 164 14.91 -11.87 -12.51
CA GLU A 164 14.99 -12.35 -13.89
C GLU A 164 14.56 -11.29 -14.92
N ASN A 165 13.89 -10.23 -14.47
CA ASN A 165 13.33 -9.20 -15.35
C ASN A 165 14.33 -8.06 -15.60
N LYS A 166 14.28 -7.55 -16.80
CA LYS A 166 15.05 -6.51 -17.49
C LYS A 166 15.32 -5.22 -16.68
N ALA A 167 16.05 -5.31 -15.58
CA ALA A 167 16.49 -4.13 -14.81
C ALA A 167 17.16 -3.05 -15.70
N ASN A 168 17.73 -3.45 -16.85
CA ASN A 168 18.41 -2.56 -17.79
C ASN A 168 17.46 -1.69 -18.64
N GLU A 169 16.15 -1.95 -18.62
CA GLU A 169 15.14 -1.20 -19.38
C GLU A 169 14.42 -0.15 -18.53
N ILE A 170 14.75 -0.07 -17.23
CA ILE A 170 14.14 0.90 -16.34
C ILE A 170 14.78 2.25 -16.52
N ALA A 171 13.96 3.29 -16.63
CA ALA A 171 14.44 4.67 -16.72
C ALA A 171 15.31 5.06 -15.52
N GLU A 172 16.38 5.75 -15.78
CA GLU A 172 17.24 6.30 -14.73
C GLU A 172 16.48 7.32 -13.87
N VAL A 173 16.77 7.30 -12.56
CA VAL A 173 16.17 8.22 -11.60
C VAL A 173 17.17 9.25 -11.14
N TYR A 174 16.80 10.52 -11.22
CA TYR A 174 17.64 11.63 -10.79
C TYR A 174 17.00 12.38 -9.63
N SER A 175 17.80 12.68 -8.61
CA SER A 175 17.40 13.63 -7.57
C SER A 175 17.85 15.05 -7.95
N ARG A 176 17.06 16.04 -7.58
CA ARG A 176 17.37 17.45 -7.82
C ARG A 176 17.97 18.08 -6.58
N ASN A 177 19.23 18.42 -6.63
CA ASN A 177 19.96 19.14 -5.58
C ASN A 177 20.10 20.62 -5.96
N GLY A 178 19.20 21.47 -5.44
CA GLY A 178 19.15 22.89 -5.81
C GLY A 178 18.48 23.16 -7.17
N ALA A 179 18.69 24.34 -7.74
CA ALA A 179 17.95 24.80 -8.91
C ALA A 179 18.30 24.07 -10.21
N PHE A 180 19.57 23.61 -10.37
CA PHE A 180 20.08 23.13 -11.66
C PHE A 180 20.89 21.82 -11.60
N ASN A 181 21.15 21.25 -10.42
CA ASN A 181 21.98 20.05 -10.31
C ASN A 181 21.10 18.80 -10.21
N LEU A 182 21.24 17.94 -11.20
CA LEU A 182 20.66 16.58 -11.19
C LEU A 182 21.75 15.60 -10.82
N THR A 183 21.51 14.78 -9.82
CA THR A 183 22.39 13.68 -9.41
C THR A 183 21.70 12.37 -9.69
N LEU A 184 22.34 11.49 -10.45
CA LEU A 184 21.85 10.13 -10.66
C LEU A 184 21.74 9.45 -9.27
N VAL A 185 20.59 8.94 -8.97
CA VAL A 185 20.36 8.14 -7.76
C VAL A 185 20.20 6.68 -8.14
N GLU A 186 20.68 5.81 -7.28
CA GLU A 186 20.44 4.38 -7.46
C GLU A 186 18.92 4.17 -7.52
N ASN A 187 18.47 3.48 -8.58
CA ASN A 187 17.06 3.20 -8.73
C ASN A 187 16.65 2.25 -7.59
N PRO A 188 15.78 2.67 -6.66
CA PRO A 188 15.37 1.83 -5.53
C PRO A 188 14.66 0.54 -5.97
N ARG A 189 14.36 0.41 -7.28
CA ARG A 189 13.72 -0.76 -7.88
C ARG A 189 14.69 -1.68 -8.59
N SER A 190 15.99 -1.36 -8.61
CA SER A 190 17.03 -2.29 -9.09
C SER A 190 17.18 -3.52 -8.17
N ASN A 191 16.69 -3.44 -6.91
CA ASN A 191 16.66 -4.55 -5.97
C ASN A 191 15.21 -5.02 -5.81
N PRO A 192 14.82 -6.15 -6.41
CA PRO A 192 13.49 -6.71 -6.24
C PRO A 192 13.23 -7.05 -4.77
N LEU A 193 12.01 -6.75 -4.32
CA LEU A 193 11.53 -7.20 -3.02
C LEU A 193 11.06 -8.65 -3.12
N ASP A 194 11.16 -9.40 -2.02
CA ASP A 194 10.57 -10.75 -1.94
C ASP A 194 9.02 -10.70 -1.92
N TRP A 195 8.44 -9.53 -1.81
CA TRP A 195 7.00 -9.30 -1.71
C TRP A 195 6.52 -8.20 -2.66
N THR A 196 5.24 -8.21 -2.98
CA THR A 196 4.61 -7.31 -3.95
C THR A 196 3.79 -6.23 -3.25
N PRO A 197 4.33 -5.00 -3.09
CA PRO A 197 3.61 -3.91 -2.42
C PRO A 197 2.36 -3.47 -3.18
N GLY A 198 1.26 -3.29 -2.48
CA GLY A 198 0.06 -2.68 -3.06
C GLY A 198 0.19 -1.17 -3.29
N SER A 199 1.15 -0.54 -2.64
CA SER A 199 1.35 0.91 -2.68
C SER A 199 2.34 1.38 -3.74
N SER A 200 3.24 0.49 -4.20
CA SER A 200 4.37 0.85 -5.08
C SER A 200 4.91 -0.40 -5.77
N GLY A 201 6.00 -0.27 -6.51
CA GLY A 201 6.77 -1.41 -7.01
C GLY A 201 6.46 -1.81 -8.45
N LEU A 202 5.28 -1.57 -8.98
CA LEU A 202 5.02 -1.81 -10.39
C LEU A 202 5.90 -0.93 -11.28
N VAL A 203 6.48 -1.53 -12.29
CA VAL A 203 7.09 -0.86 -13.44
C VAL A 203 6.15 -1.00 -14.63
N SER A 204 6.19 -0.03 -15.52
CA SER A 204 5.31 0.03 -16.69
C SER A 204 5.89 1.01 -17.71
N ASN A 205 5.32 1.04 -18.89
CA ASN A 205 5.57 2.05 -19.89
C ASN A 205 4.31 2.91 -20.14
N ALA A 206 4.44 3.96 -20.96
CA ALA A 206 3.34 4.87 -21.23
C ALA A 206 2.20 4.20 -22.03
N GLU A 207 2.52 3.28 -22.92
CA GLU A 207 1.55 2.58 -23.75
C GLU A 207 0.63 1.70 -22.91
N ASP A 208 1.18 0.86 -22.06
CA ASP A 208 0.42 0.00 -21.15
C ASP A 208 -0.45 0.84 -20.20
N TYR A 209 0.13 1.89 -19.62
CA TYR A 209 -0.62 2.67 -18.65
C TYR A 209 -1.74 3.50 -19.29
N ILE A 210 -1.62 3.85 -20.57
CA ILE A 210 -2.72 4.45 -21.36
C ILE A 210 -3.86 3.45 -21.55
N LYS A 211 -3.57 2.16 -21.83
CA LYS A 211 -4.59 1.10 -21.93
C LYS A 211 -5.41 1.00 -20.66
N PHE A 212 -4.74 1.00 -19.49
CA PHE A 212 -5.41 1.06 -18.18
C PHE A 212 -6.27 2.34 -18.01
N GLY A 213 -5.74 3.49 -18.41
CA GLY A 213 -6.49 4.76 -18.38
C GLY A 213 -7.72 4.75 -19.30
N LEU A 214 -7.61 4.18 -20.50
CA LEU A 214 -8.73 4.06 -21.45
C LEU A 214 -9.81 3.10 -20.93
N MET A 215 -9.44 2.01 -20.29
CA MET A 215 -10.39 1.11 -19.62
C MET A 215 -11.22 1.88 -18.58
N LEU A 216 -10.57 2.68 -17.73
CA LEU A 216 -11.28 3.52 -16.75
C LEU A 216 -12.19 4.56 -17.43
N TRP A 217 -11.72 5.18 -18.50
CA TRP A 217 -12.51 6.14 -19.30
C TRP A 217 -13.76 5.50 -19.91
N ASN A 218 -13.70 4.22 -20.24
CA ASN A 218 -14.78 3.43 -20.84
C ASN A 218 -15.63 2.69 -19.77
N ASP A 219 -15.80 3.24 -18.58
CA ASP A 219 -16.61 2.64 -17.50
C ASP A 219 -16.16 1.19 -17.13
N GLY A 220 -14.87 0.94 -17.12
CA GLY A 220 -14.31 -0.37 -16.78
C GLY A 220 -14.40 -1.42 -17.90
N LYS A 221 -14.66 -1.02 -19.14
CA LYS A 221 -14.75 -1.92 -20.31
C LYS A 221 -13.51 -1.82 -21.19
N TYR A 222 -13.09 -2.94 -21.74
CA TYR A 222 -11.96 -3.07 -22.66
C TYR A 222 -12.29 -4.02 -23.81
#